data_bc00be36997723f7c97437b396ae191d
#
_entry.id   bc00be36997723f7c97437b396ae191d
#
_cell.length_a   1.000
_cell.length_b   1.000
_cell.length_c   1.000
_cell.angle_alpha   90.00
_cell.angle_beta   90.00
_cell.angle_gamma   90.00
#
_symmetry.space_group_name_H-M   'P 1'
#
loop_
_entity.id
_entity.type
_entity.pdbx_description
1 polymer ?
#
loop_
_entity_poly.entity_id
_entity_poly.type
_entity_poly.pdbx_seq_one_letter_code
_entity_poly.pdbx_strand_id
1 'polypeptide(L)'
;SRGIKIFRVDNPHTKPLAFWQWLIARVNSKHPEVIFLAEAFTRPAMMHGLGKAGFQQSYTYFTWRNSTEELRAYLGEVAYESSNFFRPNFWPTTPDILPQYLQFGGRAAHKLRAAIAATASPSWGMYAGYELVESVARTGVEEHVDSEKYEYKPRDFAAAEKSGNSLAPYISKLNEIRAEHPALAQLRNIEFHASDDGAFLVYSKHLAAEHSPTKAADTVIVVVNTDPHAVRETTVHLDLWKLGLADNEVFEVTDLITGSVWKWGTRNYVRLDPQVEPVHILAVNRKKTK
;
A
#
# COMPACT_ATOMS: atom_id res chain seq x y z
N SER A 1 33.25 -2.69 -11.34
CA SER A 1 31.94 -2.51 -10.73
C SER A 1 31.47 -3.81 -10.12
N ARG A 2 30.73 -3.75 -8.98
CA ARG A 2 30.25 -4.93 -8.26
C ARG A 2 28.83 -5.34 -8.64
N GLY A 3 28.25 -4.77 -9.71
CA GLY A 3 26.91 -5.11 -10.20
C GLY A 3 25.75 -4.55 -9.39
N ILE A 4 25.98 -3.71 -8.35
CA ILE A 4 24.93 -3.09 -7.55
C ILE A 4 24.31 -1.96 -8.34
N LYS A 5 22.98 -1.99 -8.50
CA LYS A 5 22.22 -1.02 -9.31
C LYS A 5 21.16 -0.25 -8.52
N ILE A 6 20.81 -0.70 -7.33
CA ILE A 6 19.80 -0.06 -6.48
C ILE A 6 20.45 0.33 -5.16
N PHE A 7 20.34 1.60 -4.80
CA PHE A 7 20.91 2.18 -3.59
C PHE A 7 19.82 2.80 -2.73
N ARG A 8 19.57 2.26 -1.55
CA ARG A 8 18.81 2.94 -0.51
C ARG A 8 19.74 3.92 0.19
N VAL A 9 19.38 5.19 0.17
CA VAL A 9 20.15 6.27 0.78
C VAL A 9 19.50 6.65 2.10
N ASP A 10 20.25 6.44 3.17
CA ASP A 10 19.86 6.79 4.52
C ASP A 10 19.94 8.30 4.74
N ASN A 11 18.85 8.88 5.26
CA ASN A 11 18.75 10.30 5.62
C ASN A 11 19.32 11.28 4.58
N PRO A 12 18.95 11.21 3.28
CA PRO A 12 19.50 12.09 2.25
C PRO A 12 19.23 13.58 2.52
N HIS A 13 18.19 13.91 3.29
CA HIS A 13 17.85 15.28 3.67
C HIS A 13 18.90 15.96 4.55
N THR A 14 19.89 15.22 5.08
CA THR A 14 21.03 15.76 5.83
C THR A 14 22.10 16.37 4.94
N LYS A 15 21.99 16.21 3.62
CA LYS A 15 22.90 16.79 2.63
C LYS A 15 22.15 17.79 1.73
N PRO A 16 22.83 18.79 1.17
CA PRO A 16 22.22 19.77 0.27
C PRO A 16 21.57 19.10 -0.96
N LEU A 17 20.41 19.60 -1.40
CA LEU A 17 19.74 19.10 -2.60
C LEU A 17 20.64 19.19 -3.85
N ALA A 18 21.44 20.24 -3.99
CA ALA A 18 22.37 20.41 -5.10
C ALA A 18 23.41 19.27 -5.19
N PHE A 19 23.83 18.73 -4.05
CA PHE A 19 24.71 17.55 -4.01
C PHE A 19 24.04 16.34 -4.66
N TRP A 20 22.76 16.08 -4.29
CA TRP A 20 22.01 14.96 -4.85
C TRP A 20 21.72 15.11 -6.35
N GLN A 21 21.35 16.33 -6.78
CA GLN A 21 21.15 16.63 -8.19
C GLN A 21 22.41 16.34 -8.99
N TRP A 22 23.56 16.81 -8.52
CA TRP A 22 24.84 16.55 -9.17
C TRP A 22 25.19 15.06 -9.18
N LEU A 23 25.11 14.39 -8.03
CA LEU A 23 25.49 12.97 -7.90
C LEU A 23 24.63 12.06 -8.80
N ILE A 24 23.30 12.20 -8.69
CA ILE A 24 22.35 11.37 -9.43
C ILE A 24 22.51 11.61 -10.93
N ALA A 25 22.55 12.87 -11.37
CA ALA A 25 22.75 13.20 -12.77
C ALA A 25 24.08 12.62 -13.32
N ARG A 26 25.16 12.73 -12.55
CA ARG A 26 26.47 12.19 -12.95
C ARG A 26 26.52 10.66 -13.01
N VAL A 27 25.84 9.98 -12.09
CA VAL A 27 25.74 8.52 -12.11
C VAL A 27 24.88 8.08 -13.30
N ASN A 28 23.66 8.62 -13.41
CA ASN A 28 22.72 8.20 -14.45
C ASN A 28 23.16 8.57 -15.87
N SER A 29 24.03 9.58 -16.05
CA SER A 29 24.63 9.86 -17.36
C SER A 29 25.52 8.73 -17.90
N LYS A 30 26.08 7.89 -17.01
CA LYS A 30 26.94 6.75 -17.37
C LYS A 30 26.27 5.40 -17.11
N HIS A 31 25.35 5.37 -16.17
CA HIS A 31 24.68 4.19 -15.64
C HIS A 31 23.19 4.49 -15.46
N PRO A 32 22.41 4.62 -16.56
CA PRO A 32 20.99 4.98 -16.50
C PRO A 32 20.12 3.94 -15.76
N GLU A 33 20.65 2.72 -15.63
CA GLU A 33 20.00 1.62 -14.90
C GLU A 33 20.11 1.73 -13.37
N VAL A 34 20.89 2.70 -12.85
CA VAL A 34 21.06 2.87 -11.39
C VAL A 34 19.90 3.64 -10.81
N ILE A 35 19.34 3.11 -9.72
CA ILE A 35 18.18 3.65 -8.99
C ILE A 35 18.60 4.07 -7.59
N PHE A 36 18.18 5.28 -7.18
CA PHE A 36 18.36 5.79 -5.84
C PHE A 36 17.00 5.88 -5.13
N LEU A 37 16.91 5.24 -3.96
CA LEU A 37 15.74 5.25 -3.08
C LEU A 37 16.05 6.16 -1.90
N ALA A 38 15.20 7.17 -1.66
CA ALA A 38 15.37 8.07 -0.53
C ALA A 38 14.67 7.52 0.70
N GLU A 39 15.42 7.30 1.77
CA GLU A 39 14.85 7.11 3.09
C GLU A 39 14.95 8.43 3.85
N ALA A 40 13.86 9.23 3.78
CA ALA A 40 13.87 10.60 4.25
C ALA A 40 12.54 10.95 4.92
N PHE A 41 12.46 10.75 6.23
CA PHE A 41 11.32 11.18 7.02
C PHE A 41 11.55 12.62 7.49
N THR A 42 11.18 13.56 6.63
CA THR A 42 11.42 14.98 6.80
C THR A 42 10.20 15.80 6.39
N ARG A 43 10.26 17.12 6.52
CA ARG A 43 9.15 18.01 6.11
C ARG A 43 8.78 17.77 4.64
N PRO A 44 7.49 17.87 4.26
CA PRO A 44 7.03 17.60 2.90
C PRO A 44 7.82 18.32 1.82
N ALA A 45 8.14 19.61 2.02
CA ALA A 45 8.90 20.41 1.06
C ALA A 45 10.30 19.81 0.76
N MET A 46 10.99 19.28 1.76
CA MET A 46 12.29 18.64 1.58
C MET A 46 12.15 17.27 0.93
N MET A 47 11.15 16.47 1.34
CA MET A 47 10.85 15.17 0.72
C MET A 47 10.53 15.32 -0.77
N HIS A 48 9.69 16.28 -1.12
CA HIS A 48 9.39 16.64 -2.51
C HIS A 48 10.62 17.18 -3.25
N GLY A 49 11.46 17.95 -2.56
CA GLY A 49 12.74 18.44 -3.09
C GLY A 49 13.67 17.31 -3.50
N LEU A 50 13.77 16.25 -2.70
CA LEU A 50 14.56 15.06 -3.03
C LEU A 50 14.00 14.33 -4.27
N GLY A 51 12.67 14.18 -4.38
CA GLY A 51 12.04 13.64 -5.59
C GLY A 51 12.40 14.45 -6.84
N LYS A 52 12.33 15.80 -6.75
CA LYS A 52 12.73 16.72 -7.83
C LYS A 52 14.23 16.70 -8.12
N ALA A 53 15.06 16.37 -7.11
CA ALA A 53 16.50 16.23 -7.27
C ALA A 53 16.92 14.98 -8.06
N GLY A 54 15.99 14.05 -8.29
CA GLY A 54 16.22 12.87 -9.13
C GLY A 54 16.14 11.52 -8.43
N PHE A 55 15.80 11.47 -7.16
CA PHE A 55 15.50 10.17 -6.52
C PHE A 55 14.33 9.50 -7.21
N GLN A 56 14.52 8.26 -7.64
CA GLN A 56 13.52 7.53 -8.43
C GLN A 56 12.38 6.98 -7.58
N GLN A 57 12.58 6.83 -6.27
CA GLN A 57 11.57 6.37 -5.32
C GLN A 57 11.89 6.92 -3.93
N SER A 58 10.87 7.05 -3.07
CA SER A 58 11.03 7.50 -1.69
C SER A 58 10.19 6.67 -0.73
N TYR A 59 10.72 6.45 0.47
CA TYR A 59 9.93 6.08 1.63
C TYR A 59 8.95 7.21 1.94
N THR A 60 7.87 6.90 2.66
CA THR A 60 6.73 7.80 2.77
C THR A 60 6.16 7.86 4.17
N TYR A 61 5.36 8.89 4.45
CA TYR A 61 4.60 9.01 5.69
C TYR A 61 3.41 8.04 5.79
N PHE A 62 3.19 7.18 4.79
CA PHE A 62 2.20 6.11 4.86
C PHE A 62 2.29 5.36 6.20
N THR A 63 3.50 5.07 6.66
CA THR A 63 3.77 4.33 7.90
C THR A 63 2.99 4.87 9.12
N TRP A 64 2.80 6.20 9.20
CA TRP A 64 2.10 6.86 10.31
C TRP A 64 0.67 7.34 10.01
N ARG A 65 0.16 7.14 8.81
CA ARG A 65 -1.22 7.49 8.46
C ARG A 65 -2.11 6.29 8.74
N ASN A 66 -2.92 6.35 9.80
CA ASN A 66 -3.66 5.19 10.32
C ASN A 66 -5.17 5.39 10.33
N SER A 67 -5.67 6.61 10.57
CA SER A 67 -7.10 6.89 10.46
C SER A 67 -7.55 6.95 8.99
N THR A 68 -8.83 6.71 8.75
CA THR A 68 -9.43 6.82 7.41
C THR A 68 -9.18 8.18 6.78
N GLU A 69 -9.32 9.25 7.56
CA GLU A 69 -9.14 10.63 7.09
C GLU A 69 -7.68 10.88 6.68
N GLU A 70 -6.72 10.52 7.53
CA GLU A 70 -5.28 10.66 7.24
C GLU A 70 -4.87 9.85 6.02
N LEU A 71 -5.34 8.60 5.92
CA LEU A 71 -5.07 7.74 4.78
C LEU A 71 -5.64 8.33 3.49
N ARG A 72 -6.91 8.75 3.50
CA ARG A 72 -7.56 9.36 2.34
C ARG A 72 -6.82 10.62 1.87
N ALA A 73 -6.46 11.51 2.80
CA ALA A 73 -5.72 12.73 2.49
C ALA A 73 -4.34 12.40 1.90
N TYR A 74 -3.60 11.50 2.54
CA TYR A 74 -2.23 11.17 2.09
C TYR A 74 -2.20 10.40 0.78
N LEU A 75 -3.09 9.43 0.58
CA LEU A 75 -3.21 8.72 -0.69
C LEU A 75 -3.59 9.67 -1.83
N GLY A 76 -4.46 10.66 -1.56
CA GLY A 76 -4.79 11.73 -2.50
C GLY A 76 -3.59 12.62 -2.84
N GLU A 77 -2.82 13.07 -1.83
CA GLU A 77 -1.60 13.85 -2.01
C GLU A 77 -0.60 13.15 -2.94
N VAL A 78 -0.29 11.87 -2.67
CA VAL A 78 0.71 11.16 -3.47
C VAL A 78 0.22 10.81 -4.87
N ALA A 79 -1.09 10.61 -5.05
CA ALA A 79 -1.67 10.25 -6.35
C ALA A 79 -1.88 11.46 -7.26
N TYR A 80 -2.33 12.59 -6.71
CA TYR A 80 -2.79 13.74 -7.52
C TYR A 80 -1.82 14.91 -7.49
N GLU A 81 -1.24 15.24 -6.31
CA GLU A 81 -0.46 16.47 -6.16
C GLU A 81 1.02 16.25 -6.47
N SER A 82 1.60 15.17 -5.95
CA SER A 82 3.05 14.94 -6.03
C SER A 82 3.49 13.90 -7.06
N SER A 83 2.57 13.18 -7.69
CA SER A 83 2.86 12.06 -8.59
C SER A 83 3.70 12.39 -9.82
N ASN A 84 3.85 13.67 -10.19
CA ASN A 84 4.68 14.09 -11.31
C ASN A 84 6.20 13.98 -11.03
N PHE A 85 6.60 14.06 -9.76
CA PHE A 85 8.00 14.10 -9.35
C PHE A 85 8.33 13.20 -8.17
N PHE A 86 7.34 12.58 -7.55
CA PHE A 86 7.49 11.77 -6.35
C PHE A 86 6.86 10.39 -6.57
N ARG A 87 7.65 9.33 -6.41
CA ARG A 87 7.17 7.94 -6.50
C ARG A 87 7.21 7.31 -5.11
N PRO A 88 6.03 7.07 -4.51
CA PRO A 88 5.94 6.53 -3.17
C PRO A 88 6.30 5.04 -3.14
N ASN A 89 6.98 4.63 -2.08
CA ASN A 89 7.06 3.24 -1.64
C ASN A 89 6.38 3.14 -0.27
N PHE A 90 5.35 2.32 -0.16
CA PHE A 90 4.58 2.21 1.08
C PHE A 90 5.16 1.11 1.96
N TRP A 91 5.65 1.53 3.12
CA TRP A 91 6.17 0.65 4.15
C TRP A 91 5.25 0.66 5.37
N PRO A 92 4.59 -0.46 5.73
CA PRO A 92 3.87 -0.56 7.00
C PRO A 92 4.78 -0.45 8.21
N THR A 93 5.99 -1.04 8.14
CA THR A 93 7.09 -0.92 9.10
C THR A 93 8.42 -0.80 8.37
N THR A 94 9.44 -0.30 9.05
CA THR A 94 10.84 -0.34 8.62
C THR A 94 11.70 -0.92 9.75
N PRO A 95 13.00 -1.22 9.53
CA PRO A 95 13.87 -1.64 10.63
C PRO A 95 13.89 -0.66 11.81
N ASP A 96 13.65 0.63 11.55
CA ASP A 96 13.70 1.72 12.53
C ASP A 96 12.33 2.13 13.07
N ILE A 97 11.24 1.69 12.43
CA ILE A 97 9.91 2.23 12.71
C ILE A 97 8.89 1.12 12.90
N LEU A 98 8.27 1.11 14.09
CA LEU A 98 7.11 0.30 14.42
C LEU A 98 6.02 1.20 15.00
N PRO A 99 5.05 1.66 14.19
CA PRO A 99 3.99 2.57 14.64
C PRO A 99 3.13 1.96 15.74
N GLN A 100 2.62 2.80 16.66
CA GLN A 100 1.73 2.35 17.74
C GLN A 100 0.53 1.56 17.23
N TYR A 101 0.02 1.93 16.06
CA TYR A 101 -1.08 1.21 15.44
C TYR A 101 -0.79 -0.28 15.23
N LEU A 102 0.44 -0.65 14.87
CA LEU A 102 0.87 -2.04 14.72
C LEU A 102 1.31 -2.66 16.05
N GLN A 103 1.82 -1.86 17.00
CA GLN A 103 2.16 -2.35 18.34
C GLN A 103 0.93 -2.91 19.05
N PHE A 104 -0.25 -2.27 18.89
CA PHE A 104 -1.46 -2.59 19.64
C PHE A 104 -2.60 -3.21 18.83
N GLY A 105 -2.57 -3.08 17.50
CA GLY A 105 -3.64 -3.55 16.62
C GLY A 105 -3.53 -5.03 16.21
N GLY A 106 -2.47 -5.72 16.61
CA GLY A 106 -2.28 -7.14 16.38
C GLY A 106 -2.34 -7.56 14.91
N ARG A 107 -2.76 -8.81 14.68
CA ARG A 107 -2.82 -9.42 13.35
C ARG A 107 -3.75 -8.66 12.38
N ALA A 108 -4.85 -8.12 12.88
CA ALA A 108 -5.80 -7.36 12.07
C ALA A 108 -5.16 -6.09 11.49
N ALA A 109 -4.45 -5.32 12.32
CA ALA A 109 -3.72 -4.13 11.88
C ALA A 109 -2.65 -4.46 10.84
N HIS A 110 -1.91 -5.55 11.02
CA HIS A 110 -0.90 -6.00 10.04
C HIS A 110 -1.56 -6.39 8.71
N LYS A 111 -2.68 -7.14 8.72
CA LYS A 111 -3.41 -7.47 7.50
C LYS A 111 -3.86 -6.22 6.74
N LEU A 112 -4.59 -5.33 7.41
CA LEU A 112 -5.16 -4.16 6.72
C LEU A 112 -4.07 -3.18 6.24
N ARG A 113 -2.98 -3.00 6.99
CA ARG A 113 -1.88 -2.14 6.56
C ARG A 113 -1.14 -2.71 5.34
N ALA A 114 -0.92 -4.03 5.32
CA ALA A 114 -0.36 -4.72 4.15
C ALA A 114 -1.28 -4.59 2.93
N ALA A 115 -2.59 -4.81 3.09
CA ALA A 115 -3.56 -4.70 2.01
C ALA A 115 -3.60 -3.29 1.41
N ILE A 116 -3.65 -2.24 2.26
CA ILE A 116 -3.62 -0.84 1.77
C ILE A 116 -2.29 -0.56 1.05
N ALA A 117 -1.14 -0.94 1.63
CA ALA A 117 0.16 -0.72 1.00
C ALA A 117 0.26 -1.41 -0.37
N ALA A 118 -0.22 -2.65 -0.45
CA ALA A 118 -0.18 -3.46 -1.65
C ALA A 118 -1.12 -2.97 -2.75
N THR A 119 -2.26 -2.37 -2.43
CA THR A 119 -3.29 -2.02 -3.41
C THR A 119 -3.36 -0.53 -3.74
N ALA A 120 -2.95 0.36 -2.83
CA ALA A 120 -3.00 1.80 -3.06
C ALA A 120 -1.75 2.36 -3.76
N SER A 121 -0.59 1.69 -3.63
CA SER A 121 0.67 2.12 -4.25
C SER A 121 1.21 1.10 -5.25
N PRO A 122 1.82 1.55 -6.37
CA PRO A 122 2.50 0.65 -7.30
C PRO A 122 3.73 -0.02 -6.69
N SER A 123 4.26 0.51 -5.59
CA SER A 123 5.40 -0.05 -4.88
C SER A 123 5.16 -0.08 -3.38
N TRP A 124 5.44 -1.20 -2.76
CA TRP A 124 5.40 -1.36 -1.32
C TRP A 124 6.56 -2.23 -0.84
N GLY A 125 6.93 -2.04 0.42
CA GLY A 125 8.00 -2.78 1.06
C GLY A 125 7.55 -3.32 2.41
N MET A 126 8.31 -4.28 2.93
CA MET A 126 8.04 -4.92 4.20
C MET A 126 9.36 -5.26 4.88
N TYR A 127 9.47 -4.92 6.16
CA TYR A 127 10.59 -5.36 6.99
C TYR A 127 10.37 -6.80 7.44
N ALA A 128 11.43 -7.61 7.46
CA ALA A 128 11.40 -9.00 7.92
C ALA A 128 10.86 -9.10 9.35
N GLY A 129 9.98 -10.08 9.59
CA GLY A 129 9.25 -10.23 10.85
C GLY A 129 7.85 -9.63 10.84
N TYR A 130 7.51 -8.84 9.83
CA TYR A 130 6.14 -8.37 9.63
C TYR A 130 5.16 -9.53 9.42
N GLU A 131 5.56 -10.53 8.65
CA GLU A 131 4.83 -11.77 8.44
C GLU A 131 4.62 -12.60 9.71
N LEU A 132 5.42 -12.36 10.74
CA LEU A 132 5.29 -12.98 12.06
C LEU A 132 4.49 -12.12 13.05
N VAL A 133 3.96 -10.98 12.59
CA VAL A 133 3.24 -10.00 13.41
C VAL A 133 4.13 -9.50 14.57
N GLU A 134 5.42 -9.26 14.29
CA GLU A 134 6.33 -8.70 15.30
C GLU A 134 5.89 -7.27 15.64
N SER A 135 5.41 -7.09 16.88
CA SER A 135 4.77 -5.86 17.36
C SER A 135 5.38 -5.31 18.65
N VAL A 136 6.51 -5.87 19.10
CA VAL A 136 7.17 -5.43 20.34
C VAL A 136 8.11 -4.27 20.05
N ALA A 137 7.79 -3.11 20.62
CA ALA A 137 8.60 -1.90 20.52
C ALA A 137 9.48 -1.70 21.77
N ARG A 138 10.52 -0.89 21.60
CA ARG A 138 11.28 -0.35 22.73
C ARG A 138 10.39 0.58 23.54
N THR A 139 10.55 0.58 24.84
CA THR A 139 9.69 1.35 25.76
C THR A 139 9.68 2.84 25.40
N GLY A 140 8.48 3.38 25.15
CA GLY A 140 8.24 4.81 24.91
C GLY A 140 8.62 5.33 23.53
N VAL A 141 8.99 4.47 22.57
CA VAL A 141 9.35 4.86 21.21
C VAL A 141 8.68 3.95 20.16
N GLU A 142 8.63 4.42 18.92
CA GLU A 142 8.11 3.66 17.78
C GLU A 142 9.23 2.93 17.03
N GLU A 143 10.08 2.18 17.76
CA GLU A 143 11.16 1.37 17.20
C GLU A 143 11.03 -0.08 17.65
N HIS A 144 11.37 -1.02 16.79
CA HIS A 144 11.45 -2.43 17.16
C HIS A 144 12.47 -2.66 18.29
N VAL A 145 12.14 -3.56 19.21
CA VAL A 145 13.04 -3.90 20.34
C VAL A 145 14.35 -4.49 19.84
N ASP A 146 14.30 -5.36 18.83
CA ASP A 146 15.46 -5.98 18.19
C ASP A 146 15.42 -5.66 16.70
N SER A 147 16.07 -4.56 16.30
CA SER A 147 15.92 -4.00 14.93
C SER A 147 16.95 -4.54 13.93
N GLU A 148 17.78 -5.53 14.30
CA GLU A 148 18.85 -6.09 13.46
C GLU A 148 19.86 -5.07 12.88
N LYS A 149 19.96 -3.90 13.50
CA LYS A 149 20.95 -2.91 13.09
C LYS A 149 22.38 -3.39 13.31
N TYR A 150 22.60 -4.16 14.37
CA TYR A 150 23.92 -4.56 14.83
C TYR A 150 24.02 -6.05 15.18
N GLU A 151 22.92 -6.78 15.15
CA GLU A 151 22.83 -8.17 15.54
C GLU A 151 21.89 -8.95 14.62
N TYR A 152 22.13 -10.24 14.47
CA TYR A 152 21.25 -11.14 13.74
C TYR A 152 20.11 -11.62 14.64
N LYS A 153 18.87 -11.51 14.15
CA LYS A 153 17.69 -12.02 14.82
C LYS A 153 17.20 -13.29 14.12
N PRO A 154 17.40 -14.48 14.71
CA PRO A 154 16.88 -15.71 14.12
C PRO A 154 15.36 -15.75 14.21
N ARG A 155 14.69 -16.15 13.14
CA ARG A 155 13.24 -16.34 13.05
C ARG A 155 12.92 -17.69 12.45
N ASP A 156 12.01 -18.43 13.06
CA ASP A 156 11.52 -19.69 12.50
C ASP A 156 10.24 -19.46 11.68
N PHE A 157 10.41 -18.98 10.46
CA PHE A 157 9.32 -18.72 9.53
C PHE A 157 8.52 -19.99 9.21
N ALA A 158 9.20 -21.13 9.07
CA ALA A 158 8.56 -22.40 8.72
C ALA A 158 7.66 -22.91 9.86
N ALA A 159 8.10 -22.82 11.11
CA ALA A 159 7.27 -23.18 12.26
C ALA A 159 6.07 -22.24 12.40
N ALA A 160 6.24 -20.95 12.19
CA ALA A 160 5.14 -19.98 12.24
C ALA A 160 4.10 -20.23 11.14
N GLU A 161 4.51 -20.56 9.92
CA GLU A 161 3.60 -20.91 8.82
C GLU A 161 2.85 -22.22 9.13
N LYS A 162 3.55 -23.24 9.57
CA LYS A 162 2.96 -24.54 9.94
C LYS A 162 1.92 -24.42 11.05
N SER A 163 2.13 -23.53 12.02
CA SER A 163 1.19 -23.28 13.13
C SER A 163 0.04 -22.31 12.77
N GLY A 164 0.02 -21.73 11.56
CA GLY A 164 -0.96 -20.72 11.14
C GLY A 164 -0.70 -19.33 11.72
N ASN A 165 0.44 -19.11 12.39
CA ASN A 165 0.78 -17.83 13.00
C ASN A 165 1.49 -16.86 12.03
N SER A 166 1.78 -17.30 10.80
CA SER A 166 2.39 -16.45 9.78
C SER A 166 1.33 -15.71 8.94
N LEU A 167 1.65 -14.50 8.51
CA LEU A 167 0.95 -13.76 7.46
C LEU A 167 1.55 -13.99 6.06
N ALA A 168 2.60 -14.81 5.93
CA ALA A 168 3.23 -15.07 4.64
C ALA A 168 2.23 -15.53 3.54
N PRO A 169 1.27 -16.44 3.82
CA PRO A 169 0.25 -16.79 2.84
C PRO A 169 -0.64 -15.61 2.42
N TYR A 170 -1.00 -14.73 3.36
CA TYR A 170 -1.78 -13.52 3.08
C TYR A 170 -1.00 -12.53 2.21
N ILE A 171 0.27 -12.32 2.53
CA ILE A 171 1.18 -11.46 1.77
C ILE A 171 1.41 -12.00 0.35
N SER A 172 1.59 -13.31 0.23
CA SER A 172 1.69 -13.99 -1.08
C SER A 172 0.43 -13.75 -1.91
N LYS A 173 -0.75 -13.89 -1.28
CA LYS A 173 -2.03 -13.61 -1.94
C LYS A 173 -2.16 -12.17 -2.39
N LEU A 174 -1.74 -11.20 -1.59
CA LEU A 174 -1.70 -9.79 -2.01
C LEU A 174 -0.79 -9.57 -3.22
N ASN A 175 0.37 -10.22 -3.27
CA ASN A 175 1.28 -10.11 -4.40
C ASN A 175 0.75 -10.81 -5.66
N GLU A 176 0.05 -11.94 -5.54
CA GLU A 176 -0.68 -12.58 -6.64
C GLU A 176 -1.74 -11.63 -7.22
N ILE A 177 -2.60 -11.06 -6.36
CA ILE A 177 -3.61 -10.07 -6.75
C ILE A 177 -2.97 -8.90 -7.51
N ARG A 178 -1.84 -8.37 -7.04
CA ARG A 178 -1.11 -7.29 -7.73
C ARG A 178 -0.59 -7.69 -9.10
N ALA A 179 -0.12 -8.93 -9.24
CA ALA A 179 0.39 -9.44 -10.51
C ALA A 179 -0.73 -9.66 -11.54
N GLU A 180 -1.93 -10.04 -11.09
CA GLU A 180 -3.09 -10.31 -11.93
C GLU A 180 -3.86 -9.04 -12.33
N HIS A 181 -3.80 -7.97 -11.51
CA HIS A 181 -4.56 -6.74 -11.68
C HIS A 181 -3.69 -5.54 -12.07
N PRO A 182 -3.51 -5.22 -13.36
CA PRO A 182 -2.69 -4.11 -13.82
C PRO A 182 -3.17 -2.73 -13.33
N ALA A 183 -4.44 -2.59 -12.95
CA ALA A 183 -4.95 -1.37 -12.32
C ALA A 183 -4.21 -1.05 -11.02
N LEU A 184 -3.73 -2.06 -10.27
CA LEU A 184 -3.00 -1.88 -9.03
C LEU A 184 -1.55 -1.42 -9.24
N ALA A 185 -1.01 -1.56 -10.44
CA ALA A 185 0.33 -1.07 -10.81
C ALA A 185 0.38 0.44 -11.12
N GLN A 186 -0.77 1.12 -11.16
CA GLN A 186 -0.87 2.55 -11.41
C GLN A 186 -0.96 3.33 -10.10
N LEU A 187 -0.48 4.59 -10.07
CA LEU A 187 -0.60 5.44 -8.89
C LEU A 187 -1.82 6.37 -8.97
N ARG A 188 -2.01 7.00 -10.14
CA ARG A 188 -2.95 8.13 -10.35
C ARG A 188 -4.41 7.72 -10.55
N ASN A 189 -4.67 6.43 -10.71
CA ASN A 189 -6.01 5.90 -11.00
C ASN A 189 -6.80 5.52 -9.74
N ILE A 190 -6.40 6.03 -8.58
CA ILE A 190 -7.14 5.83 -7.34
C ILE A 190 -8.32 6.79 -7.29
N GLU A 191 -9.51 6.29 -6.91
CA GLU A 191 -10.71 7.09 -6.70
C GLU A 191 -11.32 6.72 -5.36
N PHE A 192 -11.69 7.72 -4.57
CA PHE A 192 -12.27 7.51 -3.25
C PHE A 192 -13.79 7.51 -3.31
N HIS A 193 -14.39 6.63 -2.54
CA HIS A 193 -15.83 6.49 -2.40
C HIS A 193 -16.29 6.79 -0.97
N ALA A 194 -17.57 7.07 -0.80
CA ALA A 194 -18.17 7.37 0.51
C ALA A 194 -18.63 6.08 1.22
N SER A 195 -18.71 6.16 2.54
CA SER A 195 -19.33 5.16 3.41
C SER A 195 -20.08 5.86 4.56
N ASP A 196 -21.09 5.19 5.13
CA ASP A 196 -21.88 5.75 6.23
C ASP A 196 -21.14 5.69 7.58
N ASP A 197 -20.10 4.84 7.71
CA ASP A 197 -19.23 4.78 8.88
C ASP A 197 -17.82 5.32 8.54
N GLY A 198 -17.38 6.34 9.27
CA GLY A 198 -16.09 6.99 9.09
C GLY A 198 -14.85 6.11 9.33
N ALA A 199 -15.02 4.93 9.92
CA ALA A 199 -13.94 3.95 10.07
C ALA A 199 -13.68 3.13 8.78
N PHE A 200 -14.47 3.31 7.73
CA PHE A 200 -14.26 2.63 6.47
C PHE A 200 -13.50 3.50 5.46
N LEU A 201 -12.33 3.03 5.05
CA LEU A 201 -11.63 3.56 3.89
C LEU A 201 -12.09 2.78 2.65
N VAL A 202 -12.69 3.49 1.69
CA VAL A 202 -13.17 2.91 0.44
C VAL A 202 -12.53 3.62 -0.73
N TYR A 203 -11.89 2.86 -1.61
CA TYR A 203 -11.33 3.36 -2.86
C TYR A 203 -11.39 2.32 -3.96
N SER A 204 -11.28 2.79 -5.18
CA SER A 204 -11.15 1.93 -6.35
C SER A 204 -9.97 2.33 -7.21
N LYS A 205 -9.52 1.40 -8.04
CA LYS A 205 -8.54 1.63 -9.10
C LYS A 205 -9.11 1.06 -10.39
N HIS A 206 -9.28 1.92 -11.38
CA HIS A 206 -9.76 1.55 -12.70
C HIS A 206 -8.69 1.79 -13.76
N LEU A 207 -8.50 0.82 -14.64
CA LEU A 207 -7.66 0.92 -15.83
C LEU A 207 -8.49 0.54 -17.05
N ALA A 208 -8.71 1.49 -17.94
CA ALA A 208 -9.47 1.27 -19.17
C ALA A 208 -8.71 0.32 -20.12
N ALA A 209 -9.45 -0.36 -20.99
CA ALA A 209 -8.90 -1.41 -21.87
C ALA A 209 -7.78 -0.90 -22.78
N GLU A 210 -7.88 0.33 -23.29
CA GLU A 210 -6.86 0.96 -24.13
C GLU A 210 -5.52 1.19 -23.44
N HIS A 211 -5.52 1.31 -22.10
CA HIS A 211 -4.32 1.50 -21.28
C HIS A 211 -3.84 0.22 -20.60
N SER A 212 -4.64 -0.86 -20.69
CA SER A 212 -4.33 -2.14 -20.06
C SER A 212 -3.42 -3.00 -20.95
N PRO A 213 -2.36 -3.62 -20.38
CA PRO A 213 -1.53 -4.56 -21.13
C PRO A 213 -2.31 -5.80 -21.59
N THR A 214 -3.41 -6.14 -20.90
CA THR A 214 -4.27 -7.27 -21.23
C THR A 214 -5.32 -6.96 -22.30
N LYS A 215 -5.41 -5.67 -22.74
CA LYS A 215 -6.45 -5.19 -23.66
C LYS A 215 -7.87 -5.36 -23.12
N ALA A 216 -8.02 -5.55 -21.81
CA ALA A 216 -9.29 -5.61 -21.11
C ALA A 216 -9.28 -4.55 -19.99
N ALA A 217 -10.41 -3.92 -19.74
CA ALA A 217 -10.55 -3.02 -18.59
C ALA A 217 -10.40 -3.82 -17.29
N ASP A 218 -9.65 -3.25 -16.35
CA ASP A 218 -9.43 -3.84 -15.04
C ASP A 218 -9.90 -2.87 -13.94
N THR A 219 -10.69 -3.37 -13.00
CA THR A 219 -11.25 -2.55 -11.92
C THR A 219 -11.23 -3.32 -10.61
N VAL A 220 -10.58 -2.74 -9.62
CA VAL A 220 -10.50 -3.28 -8.26
C VAL A 220 -11.07 -2.25 -7.29
N ILE A 221 -12.00 -2.68 -6.43
CA ILE A 221 -12.57 -1.89 -5.34
C ILE A 221 -12.01 -2.43 -4.03
N VAL A 222 -11.52 -1.56 -3.17
CA VAL A 222 -10.95 -1.93 -1.87
C VAL A 222 -11.78 -1.28 -0.77
N VAL A 223 -12.23 -2.10 0.18
CA VAL A 223 -13.01 -1.65 1.35
C VAL A 223 -12.27 -2.13 2.58
N VAL A 224 -11.89 -1.20 3.45
CA VAL A 224 -11.07 -1.48 4.64
C VAL A 224 -11.80 -0.97 5.88
N ASN A 225 -11.99 -1.85 6.86
CA ASN A 225 -12.28 -1.43 8.22
C ASN A 225 -10.96 -1.01 8.89
N THR A 226 -10.77 0.28 9.12
CA THR A 226 -9.52 0.80 9.73
C THR A 226 -9.46 0.65 11.24
N ASP A 227 -10.52 0.16 11.89
CA ASP A 227 -10.52 -0.19 13.31
C ASP A 227 -10.11 -1.67 13.47
N PRO A 228 -8.91 -1.97 13.99
CA PRO A 228 -8.42 -3.35 14.10
C PRO A 228 -9.07 -4.14 15.24
N HIS A 229 -9.95 -3.51 16.04
CA HIS A 229 -10.50 -4.09 17.25
C HIS A 229 -11.99 -4.40 17.17
N ALA A 230 -12.76 -3.57 16.45
CA ALA A 230 -14.21 -3.67 16.42
C ALA A 230 -14.74 -4.18 15.08
N VAL A 231 -15.70 -5.11 15.15
CA VAL A 231 -16.54 -5.45 14.00
C VAL A 231 -17.35 -4.23 13.63
N ARG A 232 -17.32 -3.84 12.35
CA ARG A 232 -18.07 -2.71 11.83
C ARG A 232 -18.84 -3.07 10.59
N GLU A 233 -19.91 -2.31 10.38
CA GLU A 233 -20.76 -2.44 9.20
C GLU A 233 -21.11 -1.06 8.65
N THR A 234 -21.29 -0.98 7.35
CA THR A 234 -21.59 0.27 6.67
C THR A 234 -22.32 0.05 5.35
N THR A 235 -22.91 1.10 4.80
CA THR A 235 -23.24 1.16 3.38
C THR A 235 -22.12 1.88 2.63
N VAL A 236 -21.57 1.23 1.63
CA VAL A 236 -20.61 1.81 0.67
C VAL A 236 -21.38 2.43 -0.48
N HIS A 237 -21.04 3.68 -0.83
CA HIS A 237 -21.65 4.45 -1.93
C HIS A 237 -20.63 4.60 -3.06
N LEU A 238 -20.91 4.01 -4.22
CA LEU A 238 -20.00 4.00 -5.37
C LEU A 238 -20.44 4.97 -6.46
N ASP A 239 -19.46 5.72 -6.98
CA ASP A 239 -19.60 6.48 -8.23
C ASP A 239 -19.28 5.55 -9.40
N LEU A 240 -20.29 4.93 -9.99
CA LEU A 240 -20.11 3.85 -10.99
C LEU A 240 -19.34 4.30 -12.24
N TRP A 241 -19.52 5.54 -12.68
CA TRP A 241 -18.78 6.08 -13.83
C TRP A 241 -17.25 6.10 -13.61
N LYS A 242 -16.78 6.28 -12.37
CA LYS A 242 -15.36 6.18 -12.00
C LYS A 242 -14.81 4.76 -12.11
N LEU A 243 -15.69 3.78 -12.06
CA LEU A 243 -15.38 2.37 -12.26
C LEU A 243 -15.47 1.95 -13.75
N GLY A 244 -15.83 2.88 -14.64
CA GLY A 244 -16.11 2.58 -16.05
C GLY A 244 -17.36 1.71 -16.23
N LEU A 245 -18.39 1.93 -15.39
CA LEU A 245 -19.69 1.27 -15.40
C LEU A 245 -20.79 2.31 -15.71
N ALA A 246 -21.94 1.83 -16.24
CA ALA A 246 -23.09 2.68 -16.50
C ALA A 246 -23.80 3.07 -15.19
N ASP A 247 -24.50 4.21 -15.22
CA ASP A 247 -25.30 4.65 -14.09
C ASP A 247 -26.36 3.60 -13.75
N ASN A 248 -26.50 3.32 -12.44
CA ASN A 248 -27.40 2.32 -11.89
C ASN A 248 -27.18 0.87 -12.37
N GLU A 249 -26.01 0.57 -12.94
CA GLU A 249 -25.64 -0.79 -13.32
C GLU A 249 -25.54 -1.68 -12.08
N VAL A 250 -26.08 -2.89 -12.19
CA VAL A 250 -25.86 -3.97 -11.23
C VAL A 250 -24.79 -4.89 -11.82
N PHE A 251 -23.69 -5.03 -11.11
CA PHE A 251 -22.52 -5.80 -11.55
C PHE A 251 -22.11 -6.83 -10.51
N GLU A 252 -21.35 -7.80 -10.94
CA GLU A 252 -20.80 -8.83 -10.07
C GLU A 252 -19.38 -8.44 -9.62
N VAL A 253 -19.08 -8.70 -8.35
CA VAL A 253 -17.74 -8.57 -7.78
C VAL A 253 -17.30 -9.88 -7.17
N THR A 254 -16.01 -10.19 -7.31
CA THR A 254 -15.36 -11.31 -6.62
C THR A 254 -14.37 -10.77 -5.60
N ASP A 255 -14.51 -11.17 -4.36
CA ASP A 255 -13.49 -10.91 -3.34
C ASP A 255 -12.25 -11.79 -3.60
N LEU A 256 -11.15 -11.14 -3.91
CA LEU A 256 -9.91 -11.81 -4.30
C LEU A 256 -9.20 -12.49 -3.12
N ILE A 257 -9.57 -12.16 -1.88
CA ILE A 257 -9.03 -12.81 -0.68
C ILE A 257 -9.83 -14.07 -0.36
N THR A 258 -11.18 -13.97 -0.32
CA THR A 258 -12.05 -15.05 0.15
C THR A 258 -12.64 -15.90 -0.97
N GLY A 259 -12.65 -15.38 -2.21
CA GLY A 259 -13.32 -16.00 -3.34
C GLY A 259 -14.85 -15.80 -3.36
N SER A 260 -15.40 -15.07 -2.40
CA SER A 260 -16.84 -14.79 -2.34
C SER A 260 -17.30 -13.90 -3.48
N VAL A 261 -18.52 -14.13 -3.97
CA VAL A 261 -19.08 -13.40 -5.12
C VAL A 261 -20.37 -12.72 -4.70
N TRP A 262 -20.51 -11.44 -5.04
CA TRP A 262 -21.71 -10.64 -4.74
C TRP A 262 -22.16 -9.82 -5.95
N LYS A 263 -23.44 -9.44 -5.93
CA LYS A 263 -23.98 -8.43 -6.84
C LYS A 263 -23.97 -7.07 -6.14
N TRP A 264 -23.30 -6.12 -6.75
CA TRP A 264 -23.15 -4.75 -6.26
C TRP A 264 -23.78 -3.75 -7.23
N GLY A 265 -24.07 -2.57 -6.71
CA GLY A 265 -24.56 -1.41 -7.45
C GLY A 265 -24.00 -0.11 -6.85
N THR A 266 -24.79 0.98 -6.88
CA THR A 266 -24.41 2.26 -6.30
C THR A 266 -24.33 2.24 -4.77
N ARG A 267 -25.11 1.37 -4.09
CA ARG A 267 -25.15 1.25 -2.62
C ARG A 267 -25.03 -0.21 -2.22
N ASN A 268 -24.06 -0.50 -1.33
CA ASN A 268 -23.71 -1.88 -1.01
C ASN A 268 -23.46 -2.01 0.50
N TYR A 269 -24.17 -2.93 1.15
CA TYR A 269 -23.91 -3.26 2.54
C TYR A 269 -22.62 -4.05 2.67
N VAL A 270 -21.77 -3.66 3.64
CA VAL A 270 -20.53 -4.32 3.99
C VAL A 270 -20.44 -4.48 5.49
N ARG A 271 -20.02 -5.66 5.94
CA ARG A 271 -19.67 -5.95 7.33
C ARG A 271 -18.29 -6.59 7.37
N LEU A 272 -17.33 -5.98 8.06
CA LEU A 272 -15.98 -6.48 8.22
C LEU A 272 -15.67 -6.78 9.69
N ASP A 273 -15.23 -8.01 9.93
CA ASP A 273 -14.75 -8.47 11.22
C ASP A 273 -13.21 -8.51 11.17
N PRO A 274 -12.51 -7.65 11.92
CA PRO A 274 -11.05 -7.57 11.87
C PRO A 274 -10.36 -8.84 12.35
N GLN A 275 -11.03 -9.66 13.17
CA GLN A 275 -10.47 -10.93 13.63
C GLN A 275 -10.55 -12.03 12.54
N VAL A 276 -11.41 -11.86 11.55
CA VAL A 276 -11.56 -12.76 10.40
C VAL A 276 -10.86 -12.16 9.19
N GLU A 277 -11.42 -11.08 8.64
CA GLU A 277 -10.86 -10.35 7.51
C GLU A 277 -11.25 -8.86 7.58
N PRO A 278 -10.27 -7.95 7.78
CA PRO A 278 -10.52 -6.52 7.87
C PRO A 278 -10.71 -5.82 6.52
N VAL A 279 -10.52 -6.53 5.40
CA VAL A 279 -10.44 -5.94 4.05
C VAL A 279 -11.21 -6.78 3.05
N HIS A 280 -11.98 -6.13 2.18
CA HIS A 280 -12.36 -6.70 0.89
C HIS A 280 -11.52 -6.10 -0.23
N ILE A 281 -10.99 -6.95 -1.10
CA ILE A 281 -10.35 -6.58 -2.37
C ILE A 281 -11.20 -7.19 -3.48
N LEU A 282 -12.01 -6.37 -4.13
CA LEU A 282 -13.08 -6.82 -5.01
C LEU A 282 -12.72 -6.56 -6.48
N ALA A 283 -12.55 -7.61 -7.25
CA ALA A 283 -12.50 -7.48 -8.71
C ALA A 283 -13.90 -7.30 -9.29
N VAL A 284 -14.07 -6.33 -10.18
CA VAL A 284 -15.31 -6.12 -10.93
C VAL A 284 -15.34 -7.13 -12.09
N ASN A 285 -16.30 -8.06 -12.06
CA ASN A 285 -16.48 -9.05 -13.12
C ASN A 285 -17.19 -8.40 -14.31
N ARG A 286 -16.44 -8.11 -15.37
CA ARG A 286 -17.01 -7.59 -16.61
C ARG A 286 -17.48 -8.73 -17.50
N LYS A 287 -18.70 -8.62 -18.05
CA LYS A 287 -19.13 -9.53 -19.10
C LYS A 287 -18.17 -9.40 -20.28
N LYS A 288 -17.60 -10.51 -20.73
CA LYS A 288 -16.84 -10.51 -21.99
C LYS A 288 -17.79 -10.04 -23.08
N THR A 289 -17.56 -8.86 -23.61
CA THR A 289 -18.22 -8.42 -24.87
C THR A 289 -17.79 -9.44 -25.92
N LYS A 290 -18.75 -10.16 -26.49
CA LYS A 290 -18.52 -11.10 -27.60
C LYS A 290 -18.12 -10.36 -28.85
#